data_38239cd3b8606ecbd587c86c183f3878
#
_entry.id   38239cd3b8606ecbd587c86c183f3878
#
_cell.length_a   1.000
_cell.length_b   1.000
_cell.length_c   1.000
_cell.angle_alpha   90.00
_cell.angle_beta   90.00
_cell.angle_gamma   90.00
#
_symmetry.space_group_name_H-M   'P 1'
#
loop_
_entity.id
_entity.type
_entity.pdbx_description
1 polymer ?
#
loop_
_entity_poly.entity_id
_entity_poly.type
_entity_poly.pdbx_seq_one_letter_code
_entity_poly.pdbx_strand_id
1 'polypeptide(L)'
;MRKSVSTAFFSLVSTLMVLGIVLMGASEWVLFKNYFAKDRYETLDQVVGVTQRTAQYLAQQAALPEGDELDALSTKLEIIGESAEAYLFFTDNDGNVMIASSPDKLEADAVPGEMMEKIDASGPDYYHVFGTLDGVLTEKSYITVSEMCNEHGQPSGYVFLCSSGNQLTQFKQQFWSNFLLSACVMLLCASLLTKLLMRSLTDPLQKVTDAAQRFGGGDLSVRVEGVEGEGEVADLARTFNRMAENIQNAGNDILYSSNALLNEINGIETELGVY
;
A
#
# COMPACT_ATOMS: atom_id res chain seq x y z
N MET A 1 22.77 -17.53 24.59
CA MET A 1 21.86 -18.28 23.69
C MET A 1 22.17 -17.87 22.24
N ARG A 2 22.81 -18.73 21.45
CA ARG A 2 22.99 -18.49 20.02
C ARG A 2 21.62 -18.57 19.36
N LYS A 3 21.07 -17.45 18.88
CA LYS A 3 19.86 -17.49 18.04
C LYS A 3 20.19 -18.38 16.85
N SER A 4 19.39 -19.42 16.62
CA SER A 4 19.53 -20.26 15.43
C SER A 4 19.53 -19.35 14.19
N VAL A 5 20.42 -19.60 13.25
CA VAL A 5 20.51 -18.87 11.96
C VAL A 5 19.12 -18.82 11.30
N SER A 6 18.37 -19.89 11.44
CA SER A 6 16.98 -20.06 11.01
C SER A 6 16.04 -19.00 11.61
N THR A 7 16.08 -18.73 12.92
CA THR A 7 15.22 -17.72 13.56
C THR A 7 15.61 -16.28 13.17
N ALA A 8 16.90 -16.03 12.96
CA ALA A 8 17.38 -14.72 12.50
C ALA A 8 16.93 -14.45 11.06
N PHE A 9 17.05 -15.45 10.17
CA PHE A 9 16.60 -15.36 8.78
C PHE A 9 15.07 -15.15 8.67
N PHE A 10 14.28 -15.95 9.43
CA PHE A 10 12.83 -15.78 9.49
C PHE A 10 12.44 -14.37 9.96
N SER A 11 13.07 -13.88 11.03
CA SER A 11 12.81 -12.54 11.55
C SER A 11 13.14 -11.45 10.53
N LEU A 12 14.27 -11.58 9.83
CA LEU A 12 14.68 -10.61 8.81
C LEU A 12 13.69 -10.56 7.64
N VAL A 13 13.33 -11.73 7.08
CA VAL A 13 12.37 -11.82 5.97
C VAL A 13 11.00 -11.28 6.37
N SER A 14 10.50 -11.66 7.54
CA SER A 14 9.21 -11.17 8.05
C SER A 14 9.23 -9.66 8.25
N THR A 15 10.31 -9.10 8.80
CA THR A 15 10.44 -7.65 9.00
C THR A 15 10.48 -6.91 7.67
N LEU A 16 11.23 -7.38 6.68
CA LEU A 16 11.29 -6.79 5.35
C LEU A 16 9.92 -6.82 4.65
N MET A 17 9.17 -7.92 4.80
CA MET A 17 7.83 -8.03 4.22
C MET A 17 6.85 -7.06 4.86
N VAL A 18 6.82 -6.97 6.18
CA VAL A 18 5.95 -6.02 6.89
C VAL A 18 6.29 -4.59 6.48
N LEU A 19 7.59 -4.25 6.41
CA LEU A 19 8.03 -2.94 5.96
C LEU A 19 7.59 -2.65 4.52
N GLY A 20 7.71 -3.62 3.62
CA GLY A 20 7.26 -3.51 2.23
C GLY A 20 5.76 -3.25 2.12
N ILE A 21 4.93 -3.99 2.87
CA ILE A 21 3.48 -3.81 2.91
C ILE A 21 3.11 -2.41 3.43
N VAL A 22 3.77 -1.94 4.50
CA VAL A 22 3.52 -0.61 5.06
C VAL A 22 3.88 0.50 4.07
N LEU A 23 5.04 0.39 3.42
CA LEU A 23 5.49 1.36 2.41
C LEU A 23 4.56 1.38 1.18
N MET A 24 4.12 0.21 0.71
CA MET A 24 3.18 0.08 -0.39
C MET A 24 1.84 0.73 -0.03
N GLY A 25 1.27 0.42 1.13
CA GLY A 25 0.02 1.00 1.59
C GLY A 25 0.09 2.52 1.77
N ALA A 26 1.20 3.03 2.30
CA ALA A 26 1.42 4.47 2.41
C ALA A 26 1.51 5.16 1.03
N SER A 27 2.23 4.55 0.09
CA SER A 27 2.34 5.04 -1.29
C SER A 27 1.00 5.05 -2.01
N GLU A 28 0.25 3.95 -1.96
CA GLU A 28 -1.08 3.84 -2.55
C GLU A 28 -2.06 4.85 -1.95
N TRP A 29 -1.99 5.07 -0.64
CA TRP A 29 -2.84 6.05 0.03
C TRP A 29 -2.59 7.49 -0.47
N VAL A 30 -1.33 7.88 -0.62
CA VAL A 30 -0.97 9.21 -1.14
C VAL A 30 -1.44 9.38 -2.59
N LEU A 31 -1.19 8.39 -3.43
CA LEU A 31 -1.63 8.39 -4.83
C LEU A 31 -3.15 8.45 -4.94
N PHE A 32 -3.85 7.64 -4.16
CA PHE A 32 -5.31 7.61 -4.12
C PHE A 32 -5.90 8.97 -3.75
N LYS A 33 -5.40 9.60 -2.66
CA LYS A 33 -5.88 10.90 -2.21
C LYS A 33 -5.72 11.98 -3.28
N ASN A 34 -4.56 12.02 -3.94
CA ASN A 34 -4.28 13.02 -4.97
C ASN A 34 -5.11 12.77 -6.24
N TYR A 35 -5.23 11.51 -6.66
CA TYR A 35 -6.03 11.14 -7.83
C TYR A 35 -7.51 11.45 -7.59
N PHE A 36 -8.06 11.09 -6.44
CA PHE A 36 -9.47 11.32 -6.13
C PHE A 36 -9.84 12.81 -6.10
N ALA A 37 -9.00 13.64 -5.50
CA ALA A 37 -9.24 15.09 -5.48
C ALA A 37 -9.23 15.67 -6.90
N LYS A 38 -8.25 15.29 -7.73
CA LYS A 38 -8.15 15.73 -9.11
C LYS A 38 -9.35 15.29 -9.95
N ASP A 39 -9.72 14.02 -9.86
CA ASP A 39 -10.85 13.44 -10.58
C ASP A 39 -12.19 14.14 -10.24
N ARG A 40 -12.38 14.49 -8.96
CA ARG A 40 -13.55 15.23 -8.53
C ARG A 40 -13.60 16.64 -9.09
N TYR A 41 -12.52 17.39 -9.05
CA TYR A 41 -12.47 18.72 -9.67
C TYR A 41 -12.68 18.66 -11.17
N GLU A 42 -12.04 17.73 -11.88
CA GLU A 42 -12.25 17.56 -13.34
C GLU A 42 -13.73 17.23 -13.67
N THR A 43 -14.39 16.43 -12.85
CA THR A 43 -15.82 16.12 -12.99
C THR A 43 -16.68 17.38 -12.78
N LEU A 44 -16.42 18.14 -11.72
CA LEU A 44 -17.15 19.38 -11.43
C LEU A 44 -16.96 20.42 -12.53
N ASP A 45 -15.74 20.57 -13.05
CA ASP A 45 -15.44 21.51 -14.14
C ASP A 45 -16.22 21.18 -15.42
N GLN A 46 -16.36 19.89 -15.75
CA GLN A 46 -17.18 19.45 -16.88
C GLN A 46 -18.66 19.84 -16.69
N VAL A 47 -19.17 19.71 -15.46
CA VAL A 47 -20.57 20.07 -15.14
C VAL A 47 -20.77 21.58 -15.14
N VAL A 48 -19.78 22.38 -14.74
CA VAL A 48 -19.85 23.85 -14.90
C VAL A 48 -20.13 24.22 -16.36
N GLY A 49 -19.45 23.59 -17.32
CA GLY A 49 -19.70 23.84 -18.72
C GLY A 49 -21.15 23.57 -19.17
N VAL A 50 -21.80 22.55 -18.58
CA VAL A 50 -23.23 22.26 -18.85
C VAL A 50 -24.14 23.28 -18.18
N THR A 51 -23.79 23.73 -16.96
CA THR A 51 -24.58 24.70 -16.19
C THR A 51 -24.45 26.12 -16.71
N GLN A 52 -23.42 26.46 -17.49
CA GLN A 52 -23.20 27.81 -18.03
C GLN A 52 -24.41 28.38 -18.76
N ARG A 53 -25.15 27.57 -19.53
CA ARG A 53 -26.38 28.03 -20.20
C ARG A 53 -27.47 28.44 -19.22
N THR A 54 -27.60 27.71 -18.14
CA THR A 54 -28.54 28.00 -17.06
C THR A 54 -28.09 29.23 -16.27
N ALA A 55 -26.79 29.34 -16.03
CA ALA A 55 -26.17 30.49 -15.42
C ALA A 55 -26.40 31.78 -16.24
N GLN A 56 -26.17 31.72 -17.58
CA GLN A 56 -26.46 32.85 -18.48
C GLN A 56 -27.96 33.27 -18.46
N TYR A 57 -28.85 32.28 -18.43
CA TYR A 57 -30.29 32.57 -18.31
C TYR A 57 -30.62 33.34 -17.00
N LEU A 58 -30.04 32.91 -15.88
CA LEU A 58 -30.19 33.60 -14.58
C LEU A 58 -29.57 35.01 -14.60
N ALA A 59 -28.39 35.14 -15.17
CA ALA A 59 -27.65 36.40 -15.28
C ALA A 59 -28.40 37.48 -16.12
N GLN A 60 -29.31 37.07 -17.00
CA GLN A 60 -30.10 37.96 -17.84
C GLN A 60 -31.37 38.43 -17.16
N GLN A 61 -31.84 37.77 -16.10
CA GLN A 61 -33.06 38.13 -15.41
C GLN A 61 -32.78 39.19 -14.33
N ALA A 62 -33.55 40.28 -14.37
CA ALA A 62 -33.48 41.33 -13.34
C ALA A 62 -34.05 40.88 -11.98
N ALA A 63 -34.82 39.78 -11.96
CA ALA A 63 -35.34 39.13 -10.77
C ALA A 63 -35.45 37.64 -11.02
N LEU A 64 -35.35 36.81 -9.94
CA LEU A 64 -35.61 35.39 -10.03
C LEU A 64 -37.01 35.09 -10.57
N PRO A 65 -37.18 34.03 -11.38
CA PRO A 65 -38.52 33.58 -11.78
C PRO A 65 -39.32 33.19 -10.54
N GLU A 66 -40.63 33.39 -10.59
CA GLU A 66 -41.55 33.04 -9.49
C GLU A 66 -42.49 31.90 -9.88
N GLY A 67 -43.00 31.16 -8.89
CA GLY A 67 -43.99 30.11 -9.09
C GLY A 67 -43.46 28.91 -9.89
N ASP A 68 -44.26 28.42 -10.84
CA ASP A 68 -43.96 27.17 -11.60
C ASP A 68 -42.64 27.22 -12.37
N GLU A 69 -42.16 28.41 -12.78
CA GLU A 69 -40.86 28.55 -13.46
C GLU A 69 -39.68 28.37 -12.50
N LEU A 70 -39.80 28.83 -11.27
CA LEU A 70 -38.76 28.58 -10.24
C LEU A 70 -38.67 27.11 -9.88
N ASP A 71 -39.83 26.45 -9.74
CA ASP A 71 -39.87 24.98 -9.46
C ASP A 71 -39.28 24.16 -10.62
N ALA A 72 -39.57 24.54 -11.85
CA ALA A 72 -38.99 23.89 -13.02
C ALA A 72 -37.46 24.10 -13.10
N LEU A 73 -36.98 25.28 -12.74
CA LEU A 73 -35.55 25.59 -12.71
C LEU A 73 -34.84 24.83 -11.60
N SER A 74 -35.38 24.80 -10.39
CA SER A 74 -34.82 24.05 -9.25
C SER A 74 -34.75 22.56 -9.57
N THR A 75 -35.79 21.96 -10.13
CA THR A 75 -35.81 20.57 -10.58
C THR A 75 -34.74 20.30 -11.63
N LYS A 76 -34.53 21.20 -12.58
CA LYS A 76 -33.48 21.06 -13.59
C LYS A 76 -32.07 21.10 -12.97
N LEU A 77 -31.85 21.99 -12.00
CA LEU A 77 -30.60 22.09 -11.27
C LEU A 77 -30.33 20.83 -10.43
N GLU A 78 -31.38 20.28 -9.81
CA GLU A 78 -31.32 19.03 -9.07
C GLU A 78 -30.89 17.86 -9.97
N ILE A 79 -31.50 17.69 -11.14
CA ILE A 79 -31.15 16.65 -12.12
C ILE A 79 -29.68 16.79 -12.58
N ILE A 80 -29.22 18.02 -12.83
CA ILE A 80 -27.83 18.27 -13.21
C ILE A 80 -26.90 17.90 -12.06
N GLY A 81 -27.24 18.31 -10.84
CA GLY A 81 -26.46 17.98 -9.64
C GLY A 81 -26.38 16.48 -9.39
N GLU A 82 -27.51 15.78 -9.43
CA GLU A 82 -27.57 14.33 -9.23
C GLU A 82 -26.73 13.57 -10.24
N SER A 83 -26.74 14.01 -11.52
CA SER A 83 -25.94 13.35 -12.57
C SER A 83 -24.43 13.40 -12.33
N ALA A 84 -23.98 14.38 -11.57
CA ALA A 84 -22.56 14.58 -11.18
C ALA A 84 -22.27 14.17 -9.74
N GLU A 85 -23.24 13.62 -9.02
CA GLU A 85 -23.15 13.39 -7.57
C GLU A 85 -22.72 14.66 -6.81
N ALA A 86 -23.26 15.81 -7.25
CA ALA A 86 -22.97 17.12 -6.75
C ALA A 86 -24.27 17.90 -6.47
N TYR A 87 -24.19 18.94 -5.72
CA TYR A 87 -25.24 19.95 -5.61
C TYR A 87 -24.67 21.30 -6.04
N LEU A 88 -25.53 22.18 -6.47
CA LEU A 88 -25.11 23.46 -7.01
C LEU A 88 -25.98 24.57 -6.50
N PHE A 89 -25.39 25.75 -6.38
CA PHE A 89 -26.10 26.97 -6.07
C PHE A 89 -25.48 28.17 -6.82
N PHE A 90 -26.27 29.19 -6.98
CA PHE A 90 -25.91 30.44 -7.64
C PHE A 90 -25.94 31.57 -6.66
N THR A 91 -25.00 32.50 -6.79
CA THR A 91 -24.98 33.75 -6.00
C THR A 91 -24.98 34.97 -6.91
N ASP A 92 -25.35 36.11 -6.35
CA ASP A 92 -25.07 37.40 -6.93
C ASP A 92 -23.56 37.78 -6.76
N ASN A 93 -23.19 39.00 -7.19
CA ASN A 93 -21.80 39.50 -7.07
C ASN A 93 -21.40 39.75 -5.61
N ASP A 94 -22.33 39.94 -4.71
CA ASP A 94 -22.11 40.16 -3.28
C ASP A 94 -22.01 38.82 -2.50
N GLY A 95 -22.23 37.69 -3.17
CA GLY A 95 -22.20 36.35 -2.58
C GLY A 95 -23.51 35.87 -1.98
N ASN A 96 -24.64 36.64 -2.12
CA ASN A 96 -25.93 36.18 -1.63
C ASN A 96 -26.46 35.04 -2.49
N VAL A 97 -26.95 33.98 -1.86
CA VAL A 97 -27.49 32.81 -2.56
C VAL A 97 -28.83 33.17 -3.22
N MET A 98 -28.90 33.05 -4.54
CA MET A 98 -30.07 33.30 -5.35
C MET A 98 -30.96 32.06 -5.46
N ILE A 99 -30.39 30.93 -5.78
CA ILE A 99 -31.07 29.64 -5.95
C ILE A 99 -30.10 28.48 -5.67
N ALA A 100 -30.61 27.40 -5.10
CA ALA A 100 -29.83 26.18 -4.83
C ALA A 100 -30.62 24.94 -5.26
N SER A 101 -29.94 23.93 -5.78
CA SER A 101 -30.52 22.62 -6.10
C SER A 101 -30.86 21.80 -4.86
N SER A 102 -30.20 22.06 -3.74
CA SER A 102 -30.38 21.37 -2.46
C SER A 102 -30.22 22.38 -1.32
N PRO A 103 -31.27 23.17 -0.99
CA PRO A 103 -31.21 24.19 0.07
C PRO A 103 -30.87 23.62 1.45
N ASP A 104 -31.24 22.37 1.71
CA ASP A 104 -30.94 21.62 2.95
C ASP A 104 -29.41 21.38 3.18
N LYS A 105 -28.61 21.57 2.16
CA LYS A 105 -27.15 21.48 2.24
C LYS A 105 -26.48 22.81 2.60
N LEU A 106 -27.23 23.89 2.67
CA LEU A 106 -26.74 25.22 3.02
C LEU A 106 -27.10 25.57 4.47
N GLU A 107 -26.16 26.12 5.23
CA GLU A 107 -26.37 26.66 6.57
C GLU A 107 -26.48 28.18 6.57
N ALA A 108 -26.05 28.83 5.49
CA ALA A 108 -26.12 30.30 5.36
C ALA A 108 -26.61 30.70 3.95
N ASP A 109 -27.27 31.83 3.90
CA ASP A 109 -27.83 32.40 2.67
C ASP A 109 -26.85 33.29 1.90
N ALA A 110 -25.61 33.41 2.38
CA ALA A 110 -24.55 34.18 1.70
C ALA A 110 -23.17 33.59 1.94
N VAL A 111 -22.32 33.68 0.94
CA VAL A 111 -20.88 33.35 1.02
C VAL A 111 -20.13 34.51 1.67
N PRO A 112 -19.27 34.28 2.67
CA PRO A 112 -18.53 35.35 3.35
C PRO A 112 -17.63 36.15 2.40
N GLY A 113 -17.57 37.47 2.61
CA GLY A 113 -16.85 38.39 1.74
C GLY A 113 -15.36 38.06 1.61
N GLU A 114 -14.69 37.56 2.68
CA GLU A 114 -13.31 37.09 2.60
C GLU A 114 -13.11 35.92 1.62
N MET A 115 -14.13 35.07 1.46
CA MET A 115 -14.11 33.97 0.49
C MET A 115 -14.35 34.52 -0.91
N MET A 116 -15.27 35.48 -1.08
CA MET A 116 -15.53 36.15 -2.36
C MET A 116 -14.28 36.85 -2.88
N GLU A 117 -13.55 37.57 -2.02
CA GLU A 117 -12.27 38.20 -2.40
C GLU A 117 -11.22 37.19 -2.92
N LYS A 118 -11.15 35.98 -2.32
CA LYS A 118 -10.26 34.90 -2.79
C LYS A 118 -10.69 34.36 -4.15
N ILE A 119 -11.99 34.24 -4.37
CA ILE A 119 -12.55 33.78 -5.65
C ILE A 119 -12.24 34.80 -6.74
N ASP A 120 -12.49 36.09 -6.49
CA ASP A 120 -12.21 37.18 -7.42
C ASP A 120 -10.72 37.28 -7.76
N ALA A 121 -9.86 37.07 -6.78
CA ALA A 121 -8.40 37.08 -6.97
C ALA A 121 -7.88 35.91 -7.81
N SER A 122 -8.66 34.82 -7.97
CA SER A 122 -8.26 33.66 -8.79
C SER A 122 -8.34 33.92 -10.29
N GLY A 123 -9.04 34.97 -10.72
CA GLY A 123 -9.22 35.33 -12.12
C GLY A 123 -10.29 34.48 -12.84
N PRO A 124 -10.25 34.44 -14.18
CA PRO A 124 -11.31 33.79 -14.99
C PRO A 124 -11.28 32.26 -14.97
N ASP A 125 -10.26 31.66 -14.37
CA ASP A 125 -10.17 30.23 -14.24
C ASP A 125 -11.06 29.69 -13.11
N TYR A 126 -11.36 28.39 -13.12
CA TYR A 126 -12.13 27.77 -12.06
C TYR A 126 -11.39 27.88 -10.72
N TYR A 127 -12.11 28.36 -9.69
CA TYR A 127 -11.60 28.36 -8.33
C TYR A 127 -11.93 27.02 -7.63
N HIS A 128 -10.90 26.32 -7.18
CA HIS A 128 -11.05 25.03 -6.50
C HIS A 128 -10.75 25.14 -5.01
N VAL A 129 -11.66 24.68 -4.18
CA VAL A 129 -11.46 24.63 -2.73
C VAL A 129 -12.10 23.37 -2.13
N PHE A 130 -11.52 22.86 -1.05
CA PHE A 130 -12.08 21.80 -0.25
C PHE A 130 -12.40 22.32 1.14
N GLY A 131 -13.67 22.35 1.51
CA GLY A 131 -14.09 22.87 2.80
C GLY A 131 -15.61 23.06 2.90
N THR A 132 -16.02 23.91 3.83
CA THR A 132 -17.42 24.29 4.09
C THR A 132 -17.75 25.70 3.61
N LEU A 133 -16.91 26.36 2.82
CA LEU A 133 -17.02 27.79 2.47
C LEU A 133 -17.24 28.66 3.73
N ASP A 134 -16.37 28.48 4.72
CA ASP A 134 -16.43 29.18 6.00
C ASP A 134 -17.79 29.08 6.74
N GLY A 135 -18.44 27.90 6.62
CA GLY A 135 -19.71 27.61 7.31
C GLY A 135 -20.97 27.78 6.46
N VAL A 136 -20.84 28.03 5.16
CA VAL A 136 -22.00 28.08 4.24
C VAL A 136 -22.57 26.68 4.00
N LEU A 137 -21.69 25.66 3.95
CA LEU A 137 -22.11 24.29 3.69
C LEU A 137 -22.19 23.48 4.98
N THR A 138 -23.19 22.60 5.09
CA THR A 138 -23.37 21.66 6.20
C THR A 138 -22.23 20.66 6.35
N GLU A 139 -21.54 20.33 5.22
CA GLU A 139 -20.47 19.34 5.19
C GLU A 139 -19.28 19.80 4.32
N LYS A 140 -18.09 19.27 4.62
CA LYS A 140 -16.91 19.52 3.79
C LYS A 140 -17.10 18.92 2.40
N SER A 141 -16.95 19.75 1.38
CA SER A 141 -17.17 19.40 -0.01
C SER A 141 -16.00 19.81 -0.88
N TYR A 142 -15.83 19.12 -2.00
CA TYR A 142 -15.02 19.57 -3.12
C TYR A 142 -15.84 20.59 -3.89
N ILE A 143 -15.33 21.78 -4.07
CA ILE A 143 -16.08 22.91 -4.60
C ILE A 143 -15.32 23.48 -5.78
N THR A 144 -16.02 23.62 -6.90
CA THR A 144 -15.58 24.38 -8.08
C THR A 144 -16.47 25.59 -8.23
N VAL A 145 -15.87 26.77 -8.32
CA VAL A 145 -16.55 28.03 -8.52
C VAL A 145 -16.21 28.59 -9.88
N SER A 146 -17.21 29.08 -10.57
CA SER A 146 -17.05 29.77 -11.87
C SER A 146 -17.88 31.06 -11.87
N GLU A 147 -17.31 32.09 -12.46
CA GLU A 147 -17.98 33.37 -12.67
C GLU A 147 -19.10 33.22 -13.72
N MET A 148 -20.23 33.87 -13.47
CA MET A 148 -21.30 34.04 -14.44
C MET A 148 -21.19 35.41 -15.09
N CYS A 149 -21.21 35.45 -16.41
CA CYS A 149 -21.22 36.70 -17.16
C CYS A 149 -22.54 36.89 -17.89
N ASN A 150 -23.01 38.15 -17.93
CA ASN A 150 -24.11 38.53 -18.77
C ASN A 150 -23.72 38.56 -20.28
N GLU A 151 -24.69 38.88 -21.19
CA GLU A 151 -24.43 38.97 -22.65
C GLU A 151 -23.35 39.96 -23.02
N HIS A 152 -23.04 40.93 -22.15
CA HIS A 152 -22.04 41.98 -22.39
C HIS A 152 -20.67 41.61 -21.80
N GLY A 153 -20.53 40.38 -21.27
CA GLY A 153 -19.29 39.90 -20.67
C GLY A 153 -18.99 40.52 -19.29
N GLN A 154 -19.99 41.12 -18.63
CA GLN A 154 -19.81 41.67 -17.28
C GLN A 154 -20.18 40.62 -16.22
N PRO A 155 -19.45 40.56 -15.10
CA PRO A 155 -19.78 39.69 -13.98
C PRO A 155 -21.20 39.91 -13.47
N SER A 156 -21.94 38.85 -13.25
CA SER A 156 -23.33 38.89 -12.78
C SER A 156 -23.57 37.96 -11.59
N GLY A 157 -22.51 37.34 -11.08
CA GLY A 157 -22.53 36.42 -9.95
C GLY A 157 -21.66 35.19 -10.16
N TYR A 158 -21.88 34.17 -9.34
CA TYR A 158 -21.07 32.94 -9.36
C TYR A 158 -21.92 31.70 -9.31
N VAL A 159 -21.43 30.62 -9.94
CA VAL A 159 -21.97 29.27 -9.79
C VAL A 159 -21.02 28.44 -8.95
N PHE A 160 -21.55 27.83 -7.93
CA PHE A 160 -20.86 26.93 -7.03
C PHE A 160 -21.34 25.50 -7.30
N LEU A 161 -20.41 24.61 -7.64
CA LEU A 161 -20.67 23.17 -7.70
C LEU A 161 -19.94 22.48 -6.57
N CYS A 162 -20.70 21.71 -5.78
CA CYS A 162 -20.23 21.12 -4.54
C CYS A 162 -20.46 19.62 -4.56
N SER A 163 -19.39 18.83 -4.44
CA SER A 163 -19.46 17.37 -4.28
C SER A 163 -19.06 16.98 -2.86
N SER A 164 -19.93 16.23 -2.18
CA SER A 164 -19.73 15.84 -0.78
C SER A 164 -18.42 15.11 -0.55
N GLY A 165 -17.64 15.56 0.45
CA GLY A 165 -16.45 14.88 0.92
C GLY A 165 -16.71 13.53 1.60
N ASN A 166 -17.97 13.22 1.94
CA ASN A 166 -18.36 11.98 2.60
C ASN A 166 -18.20 10.75 1.68
N GLN A 167 -18.28 10.94 0.38
CA GLN A 167 -17.99 9.88 -0.58
C GLN A 167 -16.56 9.34 -0.42
N LEU A 168 -15.59 10.22 -0.20
CA LEU A 168 -14.21 9.82 0.11
C LEU A 168 -14.15 8.91 1.35
N THR A 169 -15.03 9.10 2.32
CA THR A 169 -15.06 8.31 3.55
C THR A 169 -15.51 6.87 3.30
N GLN A 170 -16.49 6.65 2.44
CA GLN A 170 -16.96 5.31 2.06
C GLN A 170 -15.90 4.56 1.24
N PHE A 171 -15.30 5.21 0.24
CA PHE A 171 -14.19 4.66 -0.53
C PHE A 171 -12.99 4.33 0.35
N LYS A 172 -12.67 5.22 1.31
CA LYS A 172 -11.61 5.00 2.28
C LYS A 172 -11.82 3.71 3.08
N GLN A 173 -13.04 3.48 3.58
CA GLN A 173 -13.35 2.28 4.35
C GLN A 173 -13.20 1.00 3.51
N GLN A 174 -13.69 1.02 2.28
CA GLN A 174 -13.59 -0.11 1.35
C GLN A 174 -12.13 -0.36 0.93
N PHE A 175 -11.37 0.69 0.66
CA PHE A 175 -9.94 0.61 0.35
C PHE A 175 -9.17 -0.05 1.51
N TRP A 176 -9.35 0.43 2.74
CA TRP A 176 -8.67 -0.14 3.91
C TRP A 176 -9.07 -1.60 4.17
N SER A 177 -10.34 -1.95 3.98
CA SER A 177 -10.81 -3.33 4.11
C SER A 177 -10.12 -4.26 3.11
N ASN A 178 -10.10 -3.88 1.83
CA ASN A 178 -9.45 -4.65 0.78
C ASN A 178 -7.93 -4.72 0.95
N PHE A 179 -7.30 -3.61 1.37
CA PHE A 179 -5.87 -3.56 1.64
C PHE A 179 -5.48 -4.48 2.80
N LEU A 180 -6.21 -4.44 3.91
CA LEU A 180 -5.96 -5.33 5.06
C LEU A 180 -6.16 -6.80 4.68
N LEU A 181 -7.20 -7.12 3.90
CA LEU A 181 -7.43 -8.48 3.44
C LEU A 181 -6.27 -8.98 2.58
N SER A 182 -5.84 -8.19 1.60
CA SER A 182 -4.71 -8.55 0.72
C SER A 182 -3.39 -8.65 1.49
N ALA A 183 -3.14 -7.77 2.46
CA ALA A 183 -1.99 -7.83 3.34
C ALA A 183 -1.98 -9.12 4.19
N CYS A 184 -3.11 -9.51 4.75
CA CYS A 184 -3.24 -10.78 5.49
C CYS A 184 -2.94 -11.99 4.61
N VAL A 185 -3.50 -12.05 3.41
CA VAL A 185 -3.24 -13.15 2.45
C VAL A 185 -1.75 -13.19 2.09
N MET A 186 -1.14 -12.05 1.82
CA MET A 186 0.28 -11.97 1.49
C MET A 186 1.17 -12.46 2.64
N LEU A 187 0.87 -12.08 3.89
CA LEU A 187 1.60 -12.53 5.07
C LEU A 187 1.47 -14.05 5.30
N LEU A 188 0.28 -14.62 5.06
CA LEU A 188 0.07 -16.06 5.14
C LEU A 188 0.88 -16.81 4.07
N CYS A 189 0.83 -16.37 2.82
CA CYS A 189 1.61 -16.95 1.73
C CYS A 189 3.11 -16.87 2.01
N ALA A 190 3.59 -15.73 2.48
CA ALA A 190 4.97 -15.52 2.86
C ALA A 190 5.44 -16.42 4.00
N SER A 191 4.61 -16.56 5.03
CA SER A 191 4.88 -17.45 6.16
C SER A 191 4.99 -18.91 5.71
N LEU A 192 4.10 -19.34 4.82
CA LEU A 192 4.12 -20.69 4.24
C LEU A 192 5.39 -20.90 3.41
N LEU A 193 5.69 -19.95 2.52
CA LEU A 193 6.87 -20.01 1.66
C LEU A 193 8.17 -20.06 2.47
N THR A 194 8.27 -19.23 3.51
CA THR A 194 9.43 -19.21 4.41
C THR A 194 9.59 -20.55 5.13
N LYS A 195 8.48 -21.16 5.56
CA LYS A 195 8.50 -22.49 6.19
C LYS A 195 9.00 -23.58 5.23
N LEU A 196 8.57 -23.52 3.96
CA LEU A 196 9.02 -24.45 2.93
C LEU A 196 10.52 -24.29 2.64
N LEU A 197 10.99 -23.05 2.46
CA LEU A 197 12.40 -22.75 2.25
C LEU A 197 13.27 -23.18 3.46
N MET A 198 12.79 -22.98 4.68
CA MET A 198 13.50 -23.40 5.88
C MET A 198 13.71 -24.93 5.89
N ARG A 199 12.67 -25.69 5.61
CA ARG A 199 12.73 -27.15 5.55
C ARG A 199 13.59 -27.66 4.39
N SER A 200 13.57 -26.96 3.25
CA SER A 200 14.27 -27.41 2.05
C SER A 200 15.75 -27.02 2.02
N LEU A 201 16.15 -25.92 2.61
CA LEU A 201 17.51 -25.39 2.52
C LEU A 201 18.18 -25.21 3.89
N THR A 202 17.53 -24.53 4.83
CA THR A 202 18.17 -24.10 6.08
C THR A 202 18.42 -25.28 7.04
N ASP A 203 17.44 -26.15 7.24
CA ASP A 203 17.57 -27.29 8.15
C ASP A 203 18.62 -28.31 7.65
N PRO A 204 18.64 -28.69 6.35
CA PRO A 204 19.68 -29.56 5.83
C PRO A 204 21.08 -28.96 5.90
N LEU A 205 21.26 -27.66 5.57
CA LEU A 205 22.56 -27.00 5.70
C LEU A 205 23.07 -26.99 7.15
N GLN A 206 22.18 -26.80 8.11
CA GLN A 206 22.54 -26.84 9.51
C GLN A 206 23.00 -28.24 9.92
N LYS A 207 22.35 -29.31 9.46
CA LYS A 207 22.80 -30.70 9.69
C LYS A 207 24.21 -30.97 9.15
N VAL A 208 24.51 -30.48 7.93
CA VAL A 208 25.87 -30.61 7.36
C VAL A 208 26.88 -29.84 8.20
N THR A 209 26.54 -28.62 8.65
CA THR A 209 27.42 -27.80 9.48
C THR A 209 27.71 -28.46 10.83
N ASP A 210 26.66 -28.97 11.50
CA ASP A 210 26.78 -29.66 12.80
C ASP A 210 27.61 -30.95 12.68
N ALA A 211 27.40 -31.73 11.60
CA ALA A 211 28.18 -32.90 11.31
C ALA A 211 29.64 -32.54 11.05
N ALA A 212 29.91 -31.49 10.29
CA ALA A 212 31.29 -31.02 10.01
C ALA A 212 32.01 -30.54 11.28
N GLN A 213 31.29 -29.87 12.21
CA GLN A 213 31.87 -29.44 13.48
C GLN A 213 32.22 -30.65 14.38
N ARG A 214 31.34 -31.64 14.48
CA ARG A 214 31.63 -32.88 15.24
C ARG A 214 32.77 -33.66 14.64
N PHE A 215 32.82 -33.78 13.30
CA PHE A 215 33.88 -34.44 12.59
C PHE A 215 35.25 -33.76 12.83
N GLY A 216 35.31 -32.42 12.75
CA GLY A 216 36.48 -31.61 13.08
C GLY A 216 36.88 -31.68 14.56
N GLY A 217 35.94 -31.99 15.46
CA GLY A 217 36.17 -32.26 16.88
C GLY A 217 36.69 -33.67 17.18
N GLY A 218 36.92 -34.52 16.15
CA GLY A 218 37.49 -35.86 16.29
C GLY A 218 36.47 -37.01 16.23
N ASP A 219 35.16 -36.71 16.09
CA ASP A 219 34.14 -37.76 15.90
C ASP A 219 34.08 -38.17 14.41
N LEU A 220 35.01 -39.06 14.02
CA LEU A 220 35.10 -39.50 12.63
C LEU A 220 33.95 -40.43 12.20
N SER A 221 33.10 -40.86 13.15
CA SER A 221 31.96 -41.72 12.83
C SER A 221 30.72 -40.96 12.43
N VAL A 222 30.69 -39.61 12.60
CA VAL A 222 29.54 -38.80 12.28
C VAL A 222 29.22 -38.78 10.79
N ARG A 223 27.94 -38.84 10.47
CA ARG A 223 27.41 -38.72 9.10
C ARG A 223 26.22 -37.77 9.10
N VAL A 224 25.99 -37.13 7.95
CA VAL A 224 24.78 -36.32 7.71
C VAL A 224 23.64 -37.25 7.33
N GLU A 225 22.63 -37.34 8.17
CA GLU A 225 21.44 -38.17 7.98
C GLU A 225 20.19 -37.32 7.68
N GLY A 226 19.21 -37.90 6.94
CA GLY A 226 17.91 -37.27 6.65
C GLY A 226 18.04 -36.03 5.76
N VAL A 227 19.04 -36.00 4.90
CA VAL A 227 19.15 -35.05 3.80
C VAL A 227 19.12 -35.87 2.51
N GLU A 228 17.91 -36.29 2.14
CA GLU A 228 17.65 -37.09 0.94
C GLU A 228 16.97 -36.19 -0.10
N GLY A 229 17.19 -36.47 -1.39
CA GLY A 229 16.56 -35.76 -2.50
C GLY A 229 17.56 -35.34 -3.57
N GLU A 230 17.05 -34.61 -4.54
CA GLU A 230 17.86 -34.01 -5.62
C GLU A 230 18.07 -32.51 -5.30
N GLY A 231 19.29 -32.04 -5.43
CA GLY A 231 19.67 -30.65 -5.23
C GLY A 231 21.03 -30.47 -4.58
N GLU A 232 21.55 -29.23 -4.62
CA GLU A 232 22.91 -28.88 -4.23
C GLU A 232 23.19 -29.20 -2.75
N VAL A 233 22.20 -29.10 -1.88
CA VAL A 233 22.38 -29.40 -0.44
C VAL A 233 22.45 -30.91 -0.18
N ALA A 234 21.71 -31.70 -0.93
CA ALA A 234 21.80 -33.16 -0.86
C ALA A 234 23.13 -33.65 -1.43
N ASP A 235 23.62 -33.02 -2.49
CA ASP A 235 24.96 -33.30 -3.07
C ASP A 235 26.08 -32.96 -2.11
N LEU A 236 25.95 -31.81 -1.39
CA LEU A 236 26.88 -31.43 -0.34
C LEU A 236 26.92 -32.46 0.79
N ALA A 237 25.78 -32.92 1.26
CA ALA A 237 25.67 -33.94 2.30
C ALA A 237 26.32 -35.28 1.87
N ARG A 238 26.04 -35.72 0.62
CA ARG A 238 26.65 -36.94 0.05
C ARG A 238 28.16 -36.80 -0.08
N THR A 239 28.64 -35.65 -0.55
CA THR A 239 30.08 -35.37 -0.69
C THR A 239 30.77 -35.35 0.67
N PHE A 240 30.17 -34.72 1.69
CA PHE A 240 30.67 -34.72 3.06
C PHE A 240 30.78 -36.17 3.60
N ASN A 241 29.71 -36.95 3.46
CA ASN A 241 29.69 -38.33 3.95
C ASN A 241 30.80 -39.19 3.29
N ARG A 242 30.98 -39.05 1.98
CA ARG A 242 32.05 -39.75 1.25
C ARG A 242 33.44 -39.30 1.71
N MET A 243 33.65 -38.01 1.94
CA MET A 243 34.93 -37.50 2.49
C MET A 243 35.17 -38.04 3.90
N ALA A 244 34.15 -38.06 4.77
CA ALA A 244 34.24 -38.58 6.12
C ALA A 244 34.56 -40.07 6.14
N GLU A 245 34.00 -40.88 5.23
CA GLU A 245 34.29 -42.30 5.06
C GLU A 245 35.75 -42.53 4.63
N ASN A 246 36.22 -41.79 3.63
CA ASN A 246 37.60 -41.90 3.14
C ASN A 246 38.61 -41.57 4.26
N ILE A 247 38.39 -40.55 5.06
CA ILE A 247 39.27 -40.16 6.16
C ILE A 247 39.23 -41.24 7.28
N GLN A 248 38.06 -41.74 7.60
CA GLN A 248 37.93 -42.80 8.61
C GLN A 248 38.66 -44.08 8.20
N ASN A 249 38.51 -44.49 6.93
CA ASN A 249 39.18 -45.68 6.39
C ASN A 249 40.71 -45.50 6.39
N ALA A 250 41.20 -44.33 5.95
CA ALA A 250 42.63 -44.03 6.00
C ALA A 250 43.17 -44.05 7.45
N GLY A 251 42.41 -43.54 8.41
CA GLY A 251 42.76 -43.60 9.82
C GLY A 251 42.84 -45.03 10.35
N ASN A 252 41.89 -45.88 9.98
CA ASN A 252 41.90 -47.31 10.34
C ASN A 252 43.08 -48.06 9.73
N ASP A 253 43.43 -47.79 8.47
CA ASP A 253 44.57 -48.38 7.78
C ASP A 253 45.90 -48.02 8.45
N ILE A 254 46.03 -46.76 8.89
CA ILE A 254 47.21 -46.28 9.64
C ILE A 254 47.32 -47.03 10.98
N LEU A 255 46.19 -47.15 11.70
CA LEU A 255 46.17 -47.87 12.97
C LEU A 255 46.54 -49.36 12.79
N TYR A 256 46.00 -49.98 11.74
CA TYR A 256 46.31 -51.39 11.45
C TYR A 256 47.82 -51.59 11.10
N SER A 257 48.35 -50.73 10.25
CA SER A 257 49.76 -50.75 9.90
C SER A 257 50.67 -50.48 11.10
N SER A 258 50.32 -49.55 11.97
CA SER A 258 51.04 -49.26 13.21
C SER A 258 51.08 -50.45 14.17
N ASN A 259 49.90 -51.09 14.34
CA ASN A 259 49.82 -52.31 15.21
C ASN A 259 50.62 -53.46 14.60
N ALA A 260 50.63 -53.66 13.30
CA ALA A 260 51.42 -54.66 12.63
C ALA A 260 52.95 -54.44 12.85
N LEU A 261 53.38 -53.18 12.70
CA LEU A 261 54.80 -52.80 12.96
C LEU A 261 55.18 -53.02 14.43
N LEU A 262 54.29 -52.66 15.37
CA LEU A 262 54.51 -52.88 16.82
C LEU A 262 54.66 -54.37 17.14
N ASN A 263 53.84 -55.23 16.53
CA ASN A 263 53.96 -56.69 16.70
C ASN A 263 55.27 -57.25 16.11
N GLU A 264 55.75 -56.73 14.95
CA GLU A 264 56.95 -57.09 14.36
C GLU A 264 58.16 -56.69 15.23
N ILE A 265 58.14 -55.47 15.79
CA ILE A 265 59.19 -54.99 16.70
C ILE A 265 59.25 -55.88 17.93
N ASN A 266 58.10 -56.19 18.57
CA ASN A 266 58.02 -57.04 19.72
C ASN A 266 58.56 -58.48 19.41
N GLY A 267 58.32 -58.99 18.18
CA GLY A 267 58.85 -60.26 17.72
C GLY A 267 60.34 -60.24 17.67
N ILE A 268 60.91 -59.19 17.07
CA ILE A 268 62.40 -59.05 16.99
C ILE A 268 63.01 -58.85 18.37
N GLU A 269 62.42 -58.10 19.28
CA GLU A 269 62.91 -58.00 20.68
C GLU A 269 62.94 -59.36 21.40
N THR A 270 61.93 -60.17 21.15
CA THR A 270 61.84 -61.52 21.74
C THR A 270 62.93 -62.46 21.16
N GLU A 271 63.24 -62.39 19.86
CA GLU A 271 64.27 -63.16 19.20
C GLU A 271 65.68 -62.71 19.62
N LEU A 272 65.92 -61.44 19.87
CA LEU A 272 67.19 -60.91 20.33
C LEU A 272 67.48 -61.15 21.82
N GLY A 273 66.52 -61.68 22.59
CA GLY A 273 66.73 -62.06 24.01
C GLY A 273 67.01 -60.84 24.92
N VAL A 274 66.52 -59.67 24.53
CA VAL A 274 66.57 -58.44 25.37
C VAL A 274 65.50 -58.54 26.41
N TYR A 275 65.82 -59.00 27.61
CA TYR A 275 65.08 -58.89 28.86
C TYR A 275 65.77 -57.87 29.74
#